data_ad1c6bbb76ad9482d3b4d579b9322274
#
_entry.id   ad1c6bbb76ad9482d3b4d579b9322274
#
_cell.length_a   1.000
_cell.length_b   1.000
_cell.length_c   1.000
_cell.angle_alpha   90.00
_cell.angle_beta   90.00
_cell.angle_gamma   90.00
#
_symmetry.space_group_name_H-M   'P 1'
#
loop_
_entity.id
_entity.type
_entity.pdbx_description
1 polymer ?
#
loop_
_entity_poly.entity_id
_entity_poly.type
_entity_poly.pdbx_seq_one_letter_code
_entity_poly.pdbx_strand_id
1 'polypeptide(L)'
;MDSSPCINAIADAAAWVAKATGRELVLLQILDYYPASYHLGEISGVIGFESNAMLLKELAELEQKQSELALDYSNNLLRHISDLIKEKHGITCSKIQEKGDFLEQSFNLLHENDIVILGRVGERAAEKHKPIGSNVENFIRGANCTVLTIGENFKVPTRFIFAYEYSPTCQKMMRRIAQSDLLRTLQCHLVYVGDHPEILNEPEHYLKQAGLDVVTVYRYGDVAQNILEYQQEHGIQIIVLGAFSHSKIHQFFLGSIATTIFRNATVPLLVAK
;
A
#
# COMPACT_ATOMS: atom_id res chain seq x y z
N MET A 1 -9.88 -5.84 0.75
CA MET A 1 -9.03 -7.05 0.81
C MET A 1 -9.47 -8.01 -0.29
N ASP A 2 -8.57 -8.78 -0.85
CA ASP A 2 -8.83 -9.80 -1.86
C ASP A 2 -8.13 -11.10 -1.45
N SER A 3 -8.33 -12.20 -2.20
CA SER A 3 -7.69 -13.50 -1.97
C SER A 3 -6.26 -13.58 -2.52
N SER A 4 -5.54 -12.47 -2.56
CA SER A 4 -4.17 -12.43 -3.07
C SER A 4 -3.20 -13.28 -2.25
N PRO A 5 -2.07 -13.74 -2.84
CA PRO A 5 -1.03 -14.49 -2.13
C PRO A 5 -0.46 -13.75 -0.91
N CYS A 6 -0.62 -12.42 -0.87
CA CYS A 6 -0.08 -11.57 0.20
C CYS A 6 -0.94 -11.54 1.48
N ILE A 7 -2.11 -12.19 1.52
CA ILE A 7 -3.10 -12.00 2.59
C ILE A 7 -2.55 -12.29 4.00
N ASN A 8 -1.81 -13.39 4.16
CA ASN A 8 -1.20 -13.73 5.45
C ASN A 8 -0.11 -12.74 5.85
N ALA A 9 0.70 -12.32 4.90
CA ALA A 9 1.75 -11.33 5.12
C ALA A 9 1.17 -9.94 5.47
N ILE A 10 0.04 -9.56 4.84
CA ILE A 10 -0.70 -8.35 5.17
C ILE A 10 -1.26 -8.42 6.59
N ALA A 11 -1.85 -9.55 6.99
CA ALA A 11 -2.38 -9.76 8.33
C ALA A 11 -1.28 -9.63 9.40
N ASP A 12 -0.11 -10.24 9.17
CA ASP A 12 1.04 -10.16 10.06
C ASP A 12 1.60 -8.73 10.15
N ALA A 13 1.72 -8.04 9.02
CA ALA A 13 2.16 -6.64 8.97
C ALA A 13 1.16 -5.71 9.66
N ALA A 14 -0.14 -5.92 9.45
CA ALA A 14 -1.19 -5.13 10.08
C ALA A 14 -1.18 -5.30 11.61
N ALA A 15 -1.01 -6.51 12.08
CA ALA A 15 -0.88 -6.80 13.50
C ALA A 15 0.38 -6.16 14.12
N TRP A 16 1.51 -6.19 13.40
CA TRP A 16 2.72 -5.50 13.83
C TRP A 16 2.51 -3.99 13.92
N VAL A 17 1.94 -3.36 12.90
CA VAL A 17 1.65 -1.91 12.89
C VAL A 17 0.71 -1.55 14.03
N ALA A 18 -0.39 -2.29 14.23
CA ALA A 18 -1.34 -2.03 15.30
C ALA A 18 -0.68 -2.10 16.69
N LYS A 19 0.16 -3.12 16.94
CA LYS A 19 0.91 -3.26 18.20
C LYS A 19 1.92 -2.14 18.42
N ALA A 20 2.67 -1.77 17.38
CA ALA A 20 3.69 -0.73 17.48
C ALA A 20 3.11 0.67 17.69
N THR A 21 1.92 0.94 17.15
CA THR A 21 1.30 2.27 17.19
C THR A 21 0.17 2.39 18.21
N GLY A 22 -0.31 1.29 18.78
CA GLY A 22 -1.49 1.26 19.65
C GLY A 22 -2.81 1.61 18.97
N ARG A 23 -2.85 1.60 17.62
CA ARG A 23 -4.02 1.99 16.84
C ARG A 23 -4.97 0.82 16.59
N GLU A 24 -6.24 1.17 16.40
CA GLU A 24 -7.26 0.21 15.97
C GLU A 24 -6.94 -0.34 14.59
N LEU A 25 -7.21 -1.63 14.39
CA LEU A 25 -7.06 -2.30 13.11
C LEU A 25 -8.42 -2.45 12.43
N VAL A 26 -8.54 -1.87 11.24
CA VAL A 26 -9.73 -1.92 10.41
C VAL A 26 -9.47 -2.73 9.15
N LEU A 27 -10.30 -3.73 8.89
CA LEU A 27 -10.30 -4.50 7.64
C LEU A 27 -11.26 -3.81 6.67
N LEU A 28 -10.70 -3.23 5.60
CA LEU A 28 -11.48 -2.59 4.55
C LEU A 28 -11.56 -3.48 3.32
N GLN A 29 -12.78 -3.71 2.84
CA GLN A 29 -13.05 -4.36 1.57
C GLN A 29 -13.98 -3.52 0.73
N ILE A 30 -13.62 -3.33 -0.53
CA ILE A 30 -14.43 -2.62 -1.51
C ILE A 30 -14.77 -3.63 -2.60
N LEU A 31 -16.08 -3.81 -2.83
CA LEU A 31 -16.59 -4.68 -3.86
C LEU A 31 -16.79 -3.86 -5.13
N ASP A 32 -16.10 -4.24 -6.20
CA ASP A 32 -16.29 -3.63 -7.51
C ASP A 32 -17.77 -3.83 -7.94
N TYR A 33 -18.46 -2.74 -8.19
CA TYR A 33 -19.81 -2.75 -8.73
C TYR A 33 -19.74 -2.39 -10.22
N TYR A 34 -19.94 -3.38 -11.06
CA TYR A 34 -20.12 -3.17 -12.50
C TYR A 34 -21.60 -3.33 -12.85
N PRO A 35 -22.38 -2.25 -13.02
CA PRO A 35 -23.75 -2.39 -13.51
C PRO A 35 -23.70 -2.92 -14.95
N ALA A 36 -24.47 -3.98 -15.25
CA ALA A 36 -24.56 -4.60 -16.57
C ALA A 36 -25.10 -3.66 -17.66
N SER A 37 -25.63 -2.51 -17.27
CA SER A 37 -26.13 -1.49 -18.20
C SER A 37 -25.12 -0.98 -19.23
N TYR A 38 -23.82 -1.24 -19.05
CA TYR A 38 -22.79 -0.86 -20.04
C TYR A 38 -22.76 -1.76 -21.30
N HIS A 39 -23.32 -2.96 -21.25
CA HIS A 39 -23.33 -3.87 -22.42
C HIS A 39 -24.62 -3.85 -23.24
N LEU A 40 -25.67 -3.18 -22.79
CA LEU A 40 -26.96 -3.18 -23.46
C LEU A 40 -27.07 -2.18 -24.63
N GLY A 41 -26.14 -1.24 -24.74
CA GLY A 41 -26.13 -0.23 -25.82
C GLY A 41 -25.91 -0.82 -27.22
N GLU A 42 -25.28 -1.98 -27.34
CA GLU A 42 -24.93 -2.58 -28.64
C GLU A 42 -25.96 -3.62 -29.15
N ILE A 43 -26.90 -4.06 -28.30
CA ILE A 43 -27.84 -5.14 -28.65
C ILE A 43 -29.24 -4.60 -29.04
N SER A 44 -29.49 -3.32 -28.88
CA SER A 44 -30.82 -2.72 -29.01
C SER A 44 -31.43 -2.71 -30.42
N GLY A 45 -30.72 -3.17 -31.44
CA GLY A 45 -31.16 -3.11 -32.86
C GLY A 45 -31.77 -4.37 -33.44
N VAL A 46 -31.72 -5.53 -32.76
CA VAL A 46 -31.97 -6.83 -33.43
C VAL A 46 -33.09 -7.68 -32.80
N ILE A 47 -33.53 -7.36 -31.58
CA ILE A 47 -34.44 -8.24 -30.83
C ILE A 47 -35.79 -7.53 -30.57
N GLY A 48 -36.92 -8.23 -30.75
CA GLY A 48 -38.29 -7.68 -30.56
C GLY A 48 -38.54 -7.27 -29.09
N PHE A 49 -39.48 -6.33 -28.88
CA PHE A 49 -39.69 -5.62 -27.62
C PHE A 49 -40.02 -6.55 -26.43
N GLU A 50 -40.77 -7.64 -26.63
CA GLU A 50 -41.13 -8.60 -25.57
C GLU A 50 -39.92 -9.50 -25.18
N SER A 51 -39.12 -9.90 -26.15
CA SER A 51 -37.89 -10.69 -25.88
C SER A 51 -36.85 -9.88 -25.14
N ASN A 52 -36.76 -8.57 -25.39
CA ASN A 52 -35.89 -7.67 -24.66
C ASN A 52 -36.27 -7.52 -23.17
N ALA A 53 -37.59 -7.42 -22.87
CA ALA A 53 -38.04 -7.29 -21.49
C ALA A 53 -37.76 -8.56 -20.66
N MET A 54 -37.93 -9.75 -21.29
CA MET A 54 -37.59 -11.03 -20.64
C MET A 54 -36.09 -11.19 -20.39
N LEU A 55 -35.28 -10.86 -21.38
CA LEU A 55 -33.83 -10.91 -21.26
C LEU A 55 -33.29 -9.94 -20.19
N LEU A 56 -33.84 -8.72 -20.13
CA LEU A 56 -33.49 -7.74 -19.09
C LEU A 56 -33.84 -8.24 -17.70
N LYS A 57 -34.98 -8.92 -17.54
CA LYS A 57 -35.39 -9.52 -16.26
C LYS A 57 -34.41 -10.64 -15.86
N GLU A 58 -34.07 -11.55 -16.76
CA GLU A 58 -33.14 -12.64 -16.50
C GLU A 58 -31.73 -12.10 -16.15
N LEU A 59 -31.27 -11.06 -16.85
CA LEU A 59 -30.00 -10.39 -16.55
C LEU A 59 -30.02 -9.77 -15.15
N ALA A 60 -31.10 -9.07 -14.77
CA ALA A 60 -31.23 -8.48 -13.45
C ALA A 60 -31.25 -9.55 -12.34
N GLU A 61 -31.92 -10.69 -12.55
CA GLU A 61 -31.93 -11.81 -11.60
C GLU A 61 -30.53 -12.45 -11.47
N LEU A 62 -29.79 -12.58 -12.57
CA LEU A 62 -28.40 -13.09 -12.54
C LEU A 62 -27.46 -12.12 -11.83
N GLU A 63 -27.58 -10.83 -12.07
CA GLU A 63 -26.81 -9.79 -11.38
C GLU A 63 -27.08 -9.77 -9.88
N GLN A 64 -28.35 -9.91 -9.49
CA GLN A 64 -28.69 -9.99 -8.08
C GLN A 64 -28.03 -11.20 -7.44
N LYS A 65 -28.11 -12.38 -8.04
CA LYS A 65 -27.45 -13.59 -7.53
C LYS A 65 -25.94 -13.45 -7.46
N GLN A 66 -25.30 -12.86 -8.48
CA GLN A 66 -23.88 -12.59 -8.44
C GLN A 66 -23.48 -11.64 -7.31
N SER A 67 -24.29 -10.58 -7.09
CA SER A 67 -24.07 -9.63 -6.01
C SER A 67 -24.22 -10.29 -4.62
N GLU A 68 -25.20 -11.15 -4.44
CA GLU A 68 -25.41 -11.91 -3.19
C GLU A 68 -24.22 -12.86 -2.93
N LEU A 69 -23.79 -13.62 -3.93
CA LEU A 69 -22.63 -14.51 -3.81
C LEU A 69 -21.34 -13.73 -3.52
N ALA A 70 -21.13 -12.59 -4.17
CA ALA A 70 -19.97 -11.73 -3.92
C ALA A 70 -19.96 -11.18 -2.49
N LEU A 71 -21.12 -10.80 -1.96
CA LEU A 71 -21.29 -10.35 -0.57
C LEU A 71 -21.00 -11.46 0.42
N ASP A 72 -21.54 -12.66 0.20
CA ASP A 72 -21.29 -13.83 1.07
C ASP A 72 -19.83 -14.23 1.08
N TYR A 73 -19.20 -14.28 -0.09
CA TYR A 73 -17.75 -14.54 -0.21
C TYR A 73 -16.95 -13.50 0.55
N SER A 74 -17.27 -12.22 0.37
CA SER A 74 -16.62 -11.09 1.02
C SER A 74 -16.75 -11.17 2.55
N ASN A 75 -17.94 -11.43 3.06
CA ASN A 75 -18.20 -11.59 4.49
C ASN A 75 -17.40 -12.75 5.10
N ASN A 76 -17.32 -13.86 4.39
CA ASN A 76 -16.54 -15.02 4.81
C ASN A 76 -15.04 -14.72 4.81
N LEU A 77 -14.53 -14.03 3.79
CA LEU A 77 -13.14 -13.61 3.72
C LEU A 77 -12.77 -12.67 4.87
N LEU A 78 -13.56 -11.62 5.11
CA LEU A 78 -13.31 -10.67 6.22
C LEU A 78 -13.37 -11.36 7.58
N ARG A 79 -14.28 -12.32 7.75
CA ARG A 79 -14.38 -13.12 8.98
C ARG A 79 -13.12 -13.97 9.15
N HIS A 80 -12.74 -14.73 8.13
CA HIS A 80 -11.57 -15.59 8.16
C HIS A 80 -10.28 -14.80 8.51
N ILE A 81 -10.08 -13.64 7.90
CA ILE A 81 -8.90 -12.80 8.18
C ILE A 81 -8.95 -12.24 9.59
N SER A 82 -10.12 -11.79 10.05
CA SER A 82 -10.31 -11.28 11.40
C SER A 82 -10.00 -12.36 12.45
N ASP A 83 -10.46 -13.60 12.22
CA ASP A 83 -10.24 -14.72 13.11
C ASP A 83 -8.75 -15.11 13.11
N LEU A 84 -8.11 -15.16 11.95
CA LEU A 84 -6.66 -15.42 11.81
C LEU A 84 -5.83 -14.39 12.60
N ILE A 85 -6.15 -13.08 12.49
CA ILE A 85 -5.45 -12.02 13.23
C ILE A 85 -5.69 -12.17 14.74
N LYS A 86 -6.91 -12.49 15.14
CA LYS A 86 -7.27 -12.68 16.53
C LYS A 86 -6.56 -13.89 17.15
N GLU A 87 -6.56 -15.03 16.45
CA GLU A 87 -5.92 -16.27 16.92
C GLU A 87 -4.39 -16.12 17.00
N LYS A 88 -3.78 -15.57 15.95
CA LYS A 88 -2.32 -15.48 15.85
C LYS A 88 -1.72 -14.34 16.66
N HIS A 89 -2.42 -13.21 16.75
CA HIS A 89 -1.86 -11.96 17.30
C HIS A 89 -2.61 -11.39 18.50
N GLY A 90 -3.81 -11.93 18.84
CA GLY A 90 -4.65 -11.46 19.94
C GLY A 90 -5.32 -10.10 19.68
N ILE A 91 -5.42 -9.67 18.41
CA ILE A 91 -5.97 -8.36 18.03
C ILE A 91 -7.38 -8.54 17.47
N THR A 92 -8.31 -7.71 17.95
CA THR A 92 -9.66 -7.62 17.39
C THR A 92 -9.70 -6.55 16.32
N CYS A 93 -10.35 -6.84 15.18
CA CYS A 93 -10.45 -5.94 14.04
C CYS A 93 -11.88 -5.45 13.85
N SER A 94 -12.06 -4.17 13.53
CA SER A 94 -13.29 -3.66 12.92
C SER A 94 -13.33 -4.02 11.44
N LYS A 95 -14.51 -4.03 10.85
CA LYS A 95 -14.74 -4.41 9.45
C LYS A 95 -15.55 -3.33 8.76
N ILE A 96 -15.07 -2.86 7.62
CA ILE A 96 -15.78 -1.94 6.73
C ILE A 96 -15.88 -2.59 5.37
N GLN A 97 -17.10 -2.61 4.82
CA GLN A 97 -17.38 -3.14 3.50
C GLN A 97 -18.16 -2.10 2.72
N GLU A 98 -17.63 -1.71 1.57
CA GLU A 98 -18.24 -0.73 0.68
C GLU A 98 -18.39 -1.29 -0.73
N LYS A 99 -19.26 -0.67 -1.52
CA LYS A 99 -19.48 -1.00 -2.94
C LYS A 99 -19.07 0.20 -3.79
N GLY A 100 -18.37 -0.04 -4.88
CA GLY A 100 -18.02 1.01 -5.83
C GLY A 100 -16.59 0.89 -6.37
N ASP A 101 -16.08 1.99 -6.93
CA ASP A 101 -14.70 2.07 -7.38
C ASP A 101 -13.73 2.03 -6.21
N PHE A 102 -12.68 1.21 -6.33
CA PHE A 102 -11.71 0.99 -5.26
C PHE A 102 -11.02 2.28 -4.81
N LEU A 103 -10.59 3.12 -5.76
CA LEU A 103 -9.87 4.35 -5.42
C LEU A 103 -10.78 5.39 -4.81
N GLU A 104 -11.96 5.59 -5.40
CA GLU A 104 -12.95 6.55 -4.94
C GLU A 104 -13.39 6.24 -3.51
N GLN A 105 -13.85 5.01 -3.25
CA GLN A 105 -14.33 4.63 -1.93
C GLN A 105 -13.22 4.64 -0.88
N SER A 106 -12.02 4.18 -1.25
CA SER A 106 -10.87 4.24 -0.34
C SER A 106 -10.55 5.68 0.07
N PHE A 107 -10.49 6.62 -0.89
CA PHE A 107 -10.13 8.01 -0.57
C PHE A 107 -11.21 8.75 0.22
N ASN A 108 -12.48 8.36 0.09
CA ASN A 108 -13.57 8.90 0.89
C ASN A 108 -13.52 8.47 2.37
N LEU A 109 -12.95 7.29 2.64
CA LEU A 109 -12.90 6.70 3.99
C LEU A 109 -11.63 7.02 4.77
N LEU A 110 -10.52 7.31 4.06
CA LEU A 110 -9.20 7.42 4.67
C LEU A 110 -8.88 8.86 5.10
N HIS A 111 -8.19 8.95 6.24
CA HIS A 111 -7.70 10.20 6.81
C HIS A 111 -6.17 10.31 6.71
N GLU A 112 -5.63 11.52 6.77
CA GLU A 112 -4.18 11.80 6.64
C GLU A 112 -3.31 11.04 7.66
N ASN A 113 -3.85 10.76 8.83
CA ASN A 113 -3.13 10.07 9.89
C ASN A 113 -3.21 8.55 9.80
N ASP A 114 -3.96 7.99 8.86
CA ASP A 114 -4.09 6.55 8.72
C ASP A 114 -2.81 5.92 8.17
N ILE A 115 -2.60 4.66 8.52
CA ILE A 115 -1.59 3.80 7.94
C ILE A 115 -2.31 2.70 7.17
N VAL A 116 -2.26 2.80 5.85
CA VAL A 116 -2.89 1.81 4.97
C VAL A 116 -1.90 0.72 4.61
N ILE A 117 -2.32 -0.52 4.77
CA ILE A 117 -1.50 -1.69 4.44
C ILE A 117 -2.11 -2.39 3.23
N LEU A 118 -1.34 -2.49 2.17
CA LEU A 118 -1.76 -3.06 0.89
C LEU A 118 -0.82 -4.18 0.45
N GLY A 119 -1.38 -5.23 -0.13
CA GLY A 119 -0.61 -6.19 -0.91
C GLY A 119 -0.01 -5.53 -2.15
N ARG A 120 1.25 -5.78 -2.44
CA ARG A 120 1.91 -5.26 -3.65
C ARG A 120 1.29 -5.80 -4.93
N VAL A 121 0.81 -7.04 -4.87
CA VAL A 121 0.20 -7.75 -5.99
C VAL A 121 -1.18 -8.20 -5.56
N GLY A 122 -2.21 -7.67 -6.20
CA GLY A 122 -3.58 -8.16 -6.03
C GLY A 122 -3.82 -9.42 -6.87
N GLU A 123 -4.96 -10.08 -6.65
CA GLU A 123 -5.34 -11.34 -7.31
C GLU A 123 -5.18 -11.29 -8.85
N ARG A 124 -5.76 -10.28 -9.49
CA ARG A 124 -5.69 -10.09 -10.96
C ARG A 124 -4.28 -9.80 -11.50
N ALA A 125 -3.40 -9.21 -10.69
CA ALA A 125 -2.04 -8.90 -11.10
C ALA A 125 -1.12 -10.11 -10.91
N ALA A 126 -1.38 -10.96 -9.92
CA ALA A 126 -0.70 -12.24 -9.72
C ALA A 126 -0.91 -13.17 -10.93
N GLU A 127 -2.13 -13.27 -11.45
CA GLU A 127 -2.44 -14.03 -12.66
C GLU A 127 -1.68 -13.54 -13.90
N LYS A 128 -1.40 -12.23 -13.97
CA LYS A 128 -0.70 -11.59 -15.12
C LYS A 128 0.82 -11.46 -14.89
N HIS A 129 1.36 -12.03 -13.83
CA HIS A 129 2.80 -11.97 -13.47
C HIS A 129 3.35 -10.54 -13.45
N LYS A 130 2.53 -9.57 -13.04
CA LYS A 130 2.95 -8.17 -12.90
C LYS A 130 3.59 -7.96 -11.52
N PRO A 131 4.73 -7.26 -11.42
CA PRO A 131 5.40 -7.01 -10.14
C PRO A 131 4.58 -6.11 -9.20
N ILE A 132 3.61 -5.35 -9.74
CA ILE A 132 2.75 -4.43 -9.01
C ILE A 132 1.37 -4.40 -9.65
N GLY A 133 0.32 -4.38 -8.82
CA GLY A 133 -1.05 -4.15 -9.26
C GLY A 133 -1.27 -2.67 -9.66
N SER A 134 -1.98 -2.43 -10.75
CA SER A 134 -2.32 -1.07 -11.20
C SER A 134 -3.07 -0.26 -10.13
N ASN A 135 -3.95 -0.90 -9.39
CA ASN A 135 -4.70 -0.25 -8.30
C ASN A 135 -3.78 0.19 -7.16
N VAL A 136 -2.76 -0.60 -6.82
CA VAL A 136 -1.78 -0.26 -5.79
C VAL A 136 -0.95 0.96 -6.20
N GLU A 137 -0.48 1.00 -7.43
CA GLU A 137 0.27 2.15 -7.95
C GLU A 137 -0.58 3.42 -7.96
N ASN A 138 -1.82 3.35 -8.44
CA ASN A 138 -2.76 4.47 -8.47
C ASN A 138 -3.16 4.92 -7.05
N PHE A 139 -3.34 3.96 -6.14
CA PHE A 139 -3.63 4.26 -4.74
C PHE A 139 -2.49 5.03 -4.08
N ILE A 140 -1.24 4.57 -4.20
CA ILE A 140 -0.07 5.27 -3.63
C ILE A 140 0.06 6.69 -4.20
N ARG A 141 -0.26 6.88 -5.47
CA ARG A 141 -0.24 8.21 -6.11
C ARG A 141 -1.30 9.14 -5.53
N GLY A 142 -2.52 8.65 -5.29
CA GLY A 142 -3.67 9.43 -4.83
C GLY A 142 -3.77 9.59 -3.31
N ALA A 143 -3.30 8.63 -2.53
CA ALA A 143 -3.47 8.62 -1.07
C ALA A 143 -2.79 9.82 -0.38
N ASN A 144 -3.46 10.40 0.62
CA ASN A 144 -2.90 11.46 1.49
C ASN A 144 -2.41 10.92 2.84
N CYS A 145 -2.39 9.61 3.02
CA CYS A 145 -1.98 8.91 4.23
C CYS A 145 -0.66 8.15 4.02
N THR A 146 -0.17 7.51 5.08
CA THR A 146 0.99 6.62 5.00
C THR A 146 0.55 5.27 4.41
N VAL A 147 1.30 4.76 3.43
CA VAL A 147 1.01 3.48 2.77
C VAL A 147 2.18 2.53 2.98
N LEU A 148 1.90 1.35 3.54
CA LEU A 148 2.84 0.24 3.67
C LEU A 148 2.47 -0.85 2.67
N THR A 149 3.34 -1.12 1.70
CA THR A 149 3.10 -2.19 0.72
C THR A 149 3.82 -3.47 1.13
N ILE A 150 3.10 -4.59 1.07
CA ILE A 150 3.57 -5.90 1.53
C ILE A 150 3.61 -6.87 0.35
N GLY A 151 4.72 -7.60 0.23
CA GLY A 151 4.85 -8.74 -0.69
C GLY A 151 4.25 -10.02 -0.10
N GLU A 152 4.58 -11.16 -0.70
CA GLU A 152 4.06 -12.47 -0.26
C GLU A 152 4.57 -12.90 1.12
N ASN A 153 5.71 -12.37 1.54
CA ASN A 153 6.32 -12.68 2.83
C ASN A 153 6.49 -11.43 3.68
N PHE A 154 6.22 -11.55 4.96
CA PHE A 154 6.48 -10.50 5.95
C PHE A 154 7.22 -11.08 7.15
N LYS A 155 8.26 -10.35 7.59
CA LYS A 155 8.94 -10.57 8.86
C LYS A 155 8.93 -9.25 9.61
N VAL A 156 8.68 -9.31 10.92
CA VAL A 156 8.74 -8.11 11.77
C VAL A 156 10.11 -7.45 11.59
N PRO A 157 10.13 -6.19 11.11
CA PRO A 157 11.39 -5.54 10.83
C PRO A 157 12.14 -5.13 12.10
N THR A 158 13.46 -5.10 11.99
CA THR A 158 14.36 -4.52 13.01
C THR A 158 15.16 -3.35 12.45
N ARG A 159 15.19 -3.19 11.12
CA ARG A 159 15.95 -2.18 10.41
C ARG A 159 15.17 -1.63 9.22
N PHE A 160 15.36 -0.35 8.95
CA PHE A 160 14.82 0.28 7.75
C PHE A 160 15.84 1.19 7.08
N ILE A 161 15.73 1.34 5.75
CA ILE A 161 16.42 2.38 5.00
C ILE A 161 15.55 3.62 4.95
N PHE A 162 16.13 4.78 5.25
CA PHE A 162 15.64 6.07 4.85
C PHE A 162 16.55 6.62 3.74
N ALA A 163 16.06 6.53 2.49
CA ALA A 163 16.75 7.12 1.35
C ALA A 163 16.62 8.64 1.41
N TYR A 164 17.71 9.32 1.69
CA TYR A 164 17.73 10.76 1.90
C TYR A 164 18.29 11.51 0.70
N GLU A 165 17.62 12.57 0.33
CA GLU A 165 18.10 13.62 -0.57
C GLU A 165 17.81 14.98 0.07
N TYR A 166 18.60 15.98 -0.24
CA TYR A 166 18.38 17.33 0.30
C TYR A 166 17.19 18.00 -0.42
N SER A 167 15.96 17.54 -0.10
CA SER A 167 14.72 18.10 -0.65
C SER A 167 13.73 18.42 0.46
N PRO A 168 12.81 19.40 0.23
CA PRO A 168 11.74 19.72 1.19
C PRO A 168 10.90 18.48 1.56
N THR A 169 10.68 17.58 0.63
CA THR A 169 9.94 16.33 0.84
C THR A 169 10.67 15.39 1.78
N CYS A 170 12.00 15.19 1.57
CA CYS A 170 12.80 14.39 2.48
C CYS A 170 12.92 15.00 3.87
N GLN A 171 12.98 16.32 3.99
CA GLN A 171 12.96 16.99 5.29
C GLN A 171 11.61 16.79 6.02
N LYS A 172 10.48 16.86 5.30
CA LYS A 172 9.16 16.56 5.87
C LYS A 172 9.09 15.10 6.32
N MET A 173 9.60 14.16 5.51
CA MET A 173 9.67 12.76 5.85
C MET A 173 10.54 12.50 7.07
N MET A 174 11.71 13.12 7.17
CA MET A 174 12.59 13.04 8.34
C MET A 174 11.86 13.40 9.65
N ARG A 175 11.06 14.48 9.63
CA ARG A 175 10.25 14.89 10.79
C ARG A 175 9.18 13.84 11.14
N ARG A 176 8.54 13.25 10.13
CA ARG A 176 7.56 12.16 10.33
C ARG A 176 8.21 10.89 10.88
N ILE A 177 9.40 10.53 10.40
CA ILE A 177 10.17 9.40 10.94
C ILE A 177 10.50 9.64 12.41
N ALA A 178 10.98 10.84 12.76
CA ALA A 178 11.31 11.22 14.13
C ALA A 178 10.13 11.14 15.10
N GLN A 179 8.91 11.34 14.59
CA GLN A 179 7.66 11.30 15.37
C GLN A 179 6.93 9.95 15.30
N SER A 180 7.46 9.00 14.51
CA SER A 180 6.77 7.74 14.22
C SER A 180 6.98 6.71 15.32
N ASP A 181 5.92 6.34 16.03
CA ASP A 181 5.96 5.21 16.97
C ASP A 181 6.29 3.89 16.28
N LEU A 182 5.88 3.75 15.01
CA LEU A 182 6.16 2.57 14.18
C LEU A 182 7.66 2.35 13.94
N LEU A 183 8.41 3.42 13.68
CA LEU A 183 9.81 3.36 13.27
C LEU A 183 10.82 3.57 14.41
N ARG A 184 10.36 4.08 15.56
CA ARG A 184 11.22 4.45 16.70
C ARG A 184 12.04 3.30 17.27
N THR A 185 11.50 2.07 17.21
CA THR A 185 12.15 0.87 17.75
C THR A 185 13.06 0.18 16.74
N LEU A 186 13.10 0.69 15.50
CA LEU A 186 13.89 0.12 14.42
C LEU A 186 15.18 0.91 14.22
N GLN A 187 16.27 0.23 13.85
CA GLN A 187 17.51 0.89 13.45
C GLN A 187 17.31 1.58 12.09
N CYS A 188 17.61 2.86 12.03
CA CYS A 188 17.52 3.69 10.84
C CYS A 188 18.84 3.66 10.07
N HIS A 189 18.85 3.10 8.87
CA HIS A 189 19.96 3.26 7.94
C HIS A 189 19.66 4.47 7.04
N LEU A 190 20.26 5.61 7.38
CA LEU A 190 20.14 6.87 6.66
C LEU A 190 21.10 6.84 5.47
N VAL A 191 20.58 6.58 4.28
CA VAL A 191 21.36 6.35 3.06
C VAL A 191 21.27 7.54 2.13
N TYR A 192 22.42 8.07 1.75
CA TYR A 192 22.58 9.07 0.70
C TYR A 192 23.44 8.53 -0.44
N VAL A 193 23.02 8.76 -1.66
CA VAL A 193 23.76 8.42 -2.87
C VAL A 193 24.00 9.70 -3.67
N GLY A 194 25.26 10.13 -3.77
CA GLY A 194 25.64 11.39 -4.46
C GLY A 194 27.04 11.87 -4.08
N ASP A 195 27.36 13.14 -4.35
CA ASP A 195 28.70 13.68 -4.24
C ASP A 195 28.95 14.53 -2.97
N HIS A 196 27.93 14.67 -2.11
CA HIS A 196 27.93 15.58 -0.98
C HIS A 196 27.56 14.87 0.34
N PRO A 197 28.44 14.01 0.90
CA PRO A 197 28.13 13.25 2.11
C PRO A 197 27.81 14.10 3.33
N GLU A 198 28.29 15.35 3.37
CA GLU A 198 28.05 16.30 4.45
C GLU A 198 26.57 16.63 4.66
N ILE A 199 25.72 16.40 3.68
CA ILE A 199 24.28 16.63 3.82
C ILE A 199 23.62 15.66 4.82
N LEU A 200 24.29 14.57 5.20
CA LEU A 200 23.79 13.61 6.19
C LEU A 200 23.95 14.10 7.63
N ASN A 201 24.81 15.10 7.90
CA ASN A 201 25.11 15.53 9.27
C ASN A 201 23.88 16.07 10.01
N GLU A 202 23.09 16.93 9.35
CA GLU A 202 21.89 17.50 9.93
C GLU A 202 20.81 16.43 10.20
N PRO A 203 20.38 15.61 9.21
CA PRO A 203 19.38 14.59 9.42
C PRO A 203 19.81 13.50 10.43
N GLU A 204 21.09 13.11 10.44
CA GLU A 204 21.62 12.19 11.45
C GLU A 204 21.44 12.75 12.86
N HIS A 205 21.91 13.98 13.07
CA HIS A 205 21.79 14.63 14.38
C HIS A 205 20.33 14.76 14.81
N TYR A 206 19.45 15.19 13.91
CA TYR A 206 18.02 15.36 14.17
C TYR A 206 17.34 14.04 14.57
N LEU A 207 17.59 12.96 13.82
CA LEU A 207 17.00 11.66 14.11
C LEU A 207 17.54 11.04 15.41
N LYS A 208 18.85 11.20 15.68
CA LYS A 208 19.44 10.76 16.97
C LYS A 208 18.87 11.53 18.17
N GLN A 209 18.67 12.84 18.04
CA GLN A 209 18.00 13.64 19.09
C GLN A 209 16.55 13.19 19.32
N ALA A 210 15.87 12.70 18.29
CA ALA A 210 14.53 12.12 18.42
C ALA A 210 14.53 10.70 19.03
N GLY A 211 15.71 10.14 19.36
CA GLY A 211 15.86 8.84 20.03
C GLY A 211 15.96 7.65 19.10
N LEU A 212 16.21 7.85 17.78
CA LEU A 212 16.42 6.75 16.86
C LEU A 212 17.88 6.26 16.92
N ASP A 213 18.07 4.95 16.74
CA ASP A 213 19.38 4.36 16.43
C ASP A 213 19.69 4.56 14.94
N VAL A 214 20.68 5.43 14.62
CA VAL A 214 20.95 5.86 13.25
C VAL A 214 22.34 5.43 12.81
N VAL A 215 22.39 4.74 11.67
CA VAL A 215 23.60 4.41 10.91
C VAL A 215 23.59 5.23 9.62
N THR A 216 24.57 6.11 9.44
CA THR A 216 24.74 6.89 8.20
C THR A 216 25.49 6.11 7.16
N VAL A 217 25.03 6.16 5.92
CA VAL A 217 25.59 5.43 4.79
C VAL A 217 25.68 6.36 3.59
N TYR A 218 26.86 6.34 3.00
CA TYR A 218 27.17 7.11 1.82
C TYR A 218 27.60 6.21 0.66
N ARG A 219 27.03 6.46 -0.51
CA ARG A 219 27.32 5.71 -1.73
C ARG A 219 27.39 6.63 -2.95
N TYR A 220 28.00 6.14 -4.03
CA TYR A 220 28.09 6.81 -5.32
C TYR A 220 27.35 6.01 -6.40
N GLY A 221 26.93 6.71 -7.45
CA GLY A 221 26.38 6.09 -8.65
C GLY A 221 24.87 6.13 -8.74
N ASP A 222 24.25 5.10 -9.32
CA ASP A 222 22.81 5.03 -9.47
C ASP A 222 22.09 4.86 -8.13
N VAL A 223 21.15 5.75 -7.85
CA VAL A 223 20.48 5.82 -6.54
C VAL A 223 19.63 4.57 -6.28
N ALA A 224 18.83 4.17 -7.26
CA ALA A 224 17.92 3.05 -7.06
C ALA A 224 18.69 1.74 -6.89
N GLN A 225 19.72 1.53 -7.70
CA GLN A 225 20.58 0.36 -7.62
C GLN A 225 21.28 0.28 -6.26
N ASN A 226 21.93 1.37 -5.81
CA ASN A 226 22.64 1.42 -4.53
C ASN A 226 21.71 1.13 -3.33
N ILE A 227 20.47 1.66 -3.34
CA ILE A 227 19.51 1.40 -2.26
C ILE A 227 19.10 -0.07 -2.22
N LEU A 228 18.85 -0.68 -3.39
CA LEU A 228 18.45 -2.08 -3.48
C LEU A 228 19.60 -3.03 -3.11
N GLU A 229 20.80 -2.77 -3.57
CA GLU A 229 22.01 -3.53 -3.21
C GLU A 229 22.28 -3.43 -1.71
N TYR A 230 22.27 -2.21 -1.16
CA TYR A 230 22.47 -1.99 0.28
C TYR A 230 21.43 -2.72 1.12
N GLN A 231 20.17 -2.70 0.69
CA GLN A 231 19.07 -3.43 1.34
C GLN A 231 19.40 -4.93 1.43
N GLN A 232 19.90 -5.54 0.35
CA GLN A 232 20.23 -6.96 0.31
C GLN A 232 21.47 -7.28 1.14
N GLU A 233 22.56 -6.51 0.98
CA GLU A 233 23.84 -6.68 1.69
C GLU A 233 23.66 -6.67 3.21
N HIS A 234 22.80 -5.78 3.71
CA HIS A 234 22.60 -5.56 5.16
C HIS A 234 21.33 -6.21 5.71
N GLY A 235 20.57 -6.95 4.90
CA GLY A 235 19.35 -7.62 5.33
C GLY A 235 18.31 -6.67 5.87
N ILE A 236 18.17 -5.48 5.27
CA ILE A 236 17.17 -4.47 5.68
C ILE A 236 15.77 -4.96 5.32
N GLN A 237 14.81 -4.76 6.21
CA GLN A 237 13.45 -5.31 6.05
C GLN A 237 12.40 -4.32 5.60
N ILE A 238 12.68 -3.00 5.63
CA ILE A 238 11.77 -1.96 5.11
C ILE A 238 12.59 -0.88 4.41
N ILE A 239 12.09 -0.37 3.28
CA ILE A 239 12.58 0.86 2.66
C ILE A 239 11.52 1.95 2.85
N VAL A 240 11.92 3.08 3.43
CA VAL A 240 11.07 4.25 3.64
C VAL A 240 11.36 5.27 2.54
N LEU A 241 10.33 5.61 1.78
CA LEU A 241 10.39 6.55 0.67
C LEU A 241 9.50 7.75 0.95
N GLY A 242 10.02 8.97 0.76
CA GLY A 242 9.18 10.15 0.68
C GLY A 242 8.30 10.11 -0.58
N ALA A 243 7.04 10.49 -0.47
CA ALA A 243 6.22 10.70 -1.66
C ALA A 243 6.72 11.96 -2.38
N PHE A 244 7.32 11.78 -3.53
CA PHE A 244 7.92 12.84 -4.30
C PHE A 244 6.85 13.77 -4.90
N SER A 245 6.79 14.99 -4.43
CA SER A 245 6.00 16.07 -5.03
C SER A 245 6.93 17.11 -5.67
N HIS A 246 7.56 16.78 -6.77
CA HIS A 246 8.15 17.81 -7.63
C HIS A 246 7.27 17.98 -8.85
N SER A 247 6.33 18.88 -8.80
CA SER A 247 5.98 19.92 -9.77
C SER A 247 4.55 20.42 -9.58
N LYS A 248 4.31 21.67 -9.94
CA LYS A 248 3.03 22.38 -10.00
C LYS A 248 2.06 21.83 -11.08
N ILE A 249 2.27 20.59 -11.54
CA ILE A 249 1.42 19.92 -12.51
C ILE A 249 0.64 18.84 -11.75
N HIS A 250 -0.67 18.85 -11.85
CA HIS A 250 -1.67 18.00 -11.21
C HIS A 250 -1.57 16.47 -11.49
N GLN A 251 -0.36 15.94 -11.71
CA GLN A 251 -0.13 14.51 -11.88
C GLN A 251 1.01 14.11 -10.93
N PHE A 252 0.64 13.45 -9.85
CA PHE A 252 1.57 12.88 -8.87
C PHE A 252 2.37 11.75 -9.52
N PHE A 253 3.58 12.06 -10.00
CA PHE A 253 4.52 11.04 -10.46
C PHE A 253 5.34 10.56 -9.26
N LEU A 254 5.31 9.26 -9.00
CA LEU A 254 6.45 8.61 -8.36
C LEU A 254 7.66 8.88 -9.27
N GLY A 255 8.69 9.55 -8.76
CA GLY A 255 9.90 9.80 -9.54
C GLY A 255 10.50 8.49 -10.10
N SER A 256 11.31 8.57 -11.13
CA SER A 256 11.92 7.40 -11.78
C SER A 256 12.61 6.47 -10.78
N ILE A 257 13.34 7.04 -9.81
CA ILE A 257 14.04 6.33 -8.72
C ILE A 257 13.05 5.56 -7.85
N ALA A 258 12.01 6.23 -7.34
CA ALA A 258 10.99 5.59 -6.49
C ALA A 258 10.24 4.49 -7.26
N THR A 259 9.92 4.72 -8.54
CA THR A 259 9.28 3.72 -9.39
C THR A 259 10.19 2.49 -9.58
N THR A 260 11.50 2.70 -9.78
CA THR A 260 12.47 1.61 -9.91
C THR A 260 12.59 0.81 -8.62
N ILE A 261 12.71 1.50 -7.47
CA ILE A 261 12.73 0.84 -6.15
C ILE A 261 11.43 0.08 -5.92
N PHE A 262 10.28 0.69 -6.23
CA PHE A 262 8.96 0.08 -6.03
C PHE A 262 8.78 -1.21 -6.83
N ARG A 263 9.31 -1.27 -8.05
CA ARG A 263 9.24 -2.45 -8.92
C ARG A 263 10.19 -3.58 -8.52
N ASN A 264 11.38 -3.23 -8.01
CA ASN A 264 12.46 -4.18 -7.81
C ASN A 264 12.71 -4.55 -6.33
N ALA A 265 12.21 -3.79 -5.38
CA ALA A 265 12.37 -4.12 -3.96
C ALA A 265 11.65 -5.42 -3.61
N THR A 266 12.33 -6.28 -2.87
CA THR A 266 11.79 -7.55 -2.36
C THR A 266 11.19 -7.42 -0.96
N VAL A 267 11.42 -6.27 -0.31
CA VAL A 267 10.97 -5.96 1.05
C VAL A 267 9.80 -4.97 1.04
N PRO A 268 9.05 -4.85 2.14
CA PRO A 268 8.04 -3.82 2.34
C PRO A 268 8.53 -2.42 2.04
N LEU A 269 7.67 -1.61 1.42
CA LEU A 269 7.93 -0.19 1.19
C LEU A 269 6.93 0.64 1.99
N LEU A 270 7.45 1.56 2.81
CA LEU A 270 6.67 2.55 3.52
C LEU A 270 6.76 3.88 2.76
N VAL A 271 5.63 4.32 2.23
CA VAL A 271 5.52 5.59 1.51
C VAL A 271 4.68 6.55 2.34
N ALA A 272 5.23 7.71 2.69
CA ALA A 272 4.49 8.75 3.39
C ALA A 272 4.60 10.09 2.65
N LYS A 273 3.51 10.88 2.67
CA LYS A 273 3.42 12.20 2.04
C LYS A 273 3.62 13.33 3.03
#